data_3f80464957091a96daf4d886b90d20c8
#
_entry.id   3f80464957091a96daf4d886b90d20c8
#
_cell.length_a   1.000
_cell.length_b   1.000
_cell.length_c   1.000
_cell.angle_alpha   90.00
_cell.angle_beta   90.00
_cell.angle_gamma   90.00
#
_symmetry.space_group_name_H-M   'P 1'
#
loop_
_entity.id
_entity.type
_entity.pdbx_description
1 polymer ?
#
loop_
_entity_poly.entity_id
_entity_poly.type
_entity_poly.pdbx_seq_one_letter_code
_entity_poly.pdbx_strand_id
1 'polypeptide(L)'
;MSIADLLDAPGALDVLSALLAQAGGGGPGAPFLPMAIVLGVGVVVLVVIVAAGAGDKRRRESIVRACAESGLASALGDDPGLRAMMAHLPEMKRGRQALLWHASAVDGSGLRLFEHRAVIGAGKHRQTIVHTIAASPCAAEWPGLVLAPENLFTRLGGMLGWKDLQLDNPAFNARWRVQCSSEDFAIVALSPEMQEWLGQAPKKERWQIGSGWVCCMRAGTIAPSEAEALARRPAEFLALLPSELAAWVGPDPQRDRRPI
;
A
#
# COMPACT_ATOMS: atom_id res chain seq x y z
N MET A 1 -17.66 -12.93 14.01
CA MET A 1 -16.61 -13.56 13.18
C MET A 1 -17.21 -14.85 12.65
N SER A 2 -17.43 -14.93 11.35
CA SER A 2 -17.97 -16.15 10.70
C SER A 2 -16.86 -17.20 10.61
N ILE A 3 -17.24 -18.49 10.63
CA ILE A 3 -16.31 -19.60 10.37
C ILE A 3 -15.59 -19.42 9.03
N ALA A 4 -16.23 -18.75 8.07
CA ALA A 4 -15.62 -18.37 6.77
C ALA A 4 -14.43 -17.41 6.93
N ASP A 5 -14.48 -16.46 7.88
CA ASP A 5 -13.37 -15.54 8.17
C ASP A 5 -12.18 -16.26 8.83
N LEU A 6 -12.44 -17.36 9.52
CA LEU A 6 -11.42 -18.21 10.16
C LEU A 6 -10.68 -19.06 9.13
N LEU A 7 -11.37 -19.51 8.09
CA LEU A 7 -10.82 -20.33 7.02
C LEU A 7 -9.99 -19.52 6.01
N ASP A 8 -10.19 -18.20 6.00
CA ASP A 8 -9.44 -17.26 5.12
C ASP A 8 -8.08 -16.81 5.73
N ALA A 9 -7.73 -17.26 6.95
CA ALA A 9 -6.40 -17.01 7.50
C ALA A 9 -5.35 -17.74 6.65
N PRO A 10 -4.33 -17.03 6.12
CA PRO A 10 -3.35 -17.64 5.22
C PRO A 10 -2.59 -18.78 5.93
N GLY A 11 -2.68 -19.98 5.36
CA GLY A 11 -1.98 -21.16 5.87
C GLY A 11 -2.70 -22.00 6.92
N ALA A 12 -3.84 -21.57 7.47
CA ALA A 12 -4.56 -22.34 8.49
C ALA A 12 -5.04 -23.70 7.97
N LEU A 13 -5.56 -23.75 6.76
CA LEU A 13 -6.03 -24.99 6.12
C LEU A 13 -4.86 -25.92 5.73
N ASP A 14 -3.74 -25.35 5.30
CA ASP A 14 -2.56 -26.15 4.90
C ASP A 14 -1.91 -26.80 6.14
N VAL A 15 -1.84 -26.11 7.26
CA VAL A 15 -1.35 -26.68 8.53
C VAL A 15 -2.31 -27.74 9.07
N LEU A 16 -3.62 -27.50 9.00
CA LEU A 16 -4.62 -28.46 9.43
C LEU A 16 -4.62 -29.74 8.58
N SER A 17 -4.51 -29.60 7.24
CA SER A 17 -4.46 -30.74 6.33
C SER A 17 -3.16 -31.53 6.46
N ALA A 18 -2.02 -30.89 6.71
CA ALA A 18 -0.76 -31.56 7.00
C ALA A 18 -0.79 -32.32 8.33
N LEU A 19 -1.39 -31.75 9.36
CA LEU A 19 -1.57 -32.40 10.67
C LEU A 19 -2.53 -33.59 10.60
N LEU A 20 -3.62 -33.48 9.84
CA LEU A 20 -4.56 -34.58 9.61
C LEU A 20 -3.94 -35.72 8.78
N ALA A 21 -3.12 -35.39 7.79
CA ALA A 21 -2.40 -36.40 7.00
C ALA A 21 -1.39 -37.20 7.85
N GLN A 22 -0.74 -36.53 8.80
CA GLN A 22 0.20 -37.16 9.74
C GLN A 22 -0.51 -38.02 10.82
N ALA A 23 -1.72 -37.65 11.23
CA ALA A 23 -2.50 -38.38 12.21
C ALA A 23 -3.11 -39.69 11.64
N GLY A 24 -3.31 -39.80 10.33
CA GLY A 24 -3.92 -40.96 9.67
C GLY A 24 -2.99 -42.18 9.44
N GLY A 25 -1.69 -42.09 9.73
CA GLY A 25 -0.69 -43.13 9.45
C GLY A 25 -0.44 -44.14 10.57
N GLY A 26 -1.18 -44.12 11.67
CA GLY A 26 -0.98 -45.03 12.80
C GLY A 26 -1.68 -46.38 12.60
N GLY A 27 -0.91 -47.47 12.49
CA GLY A 27 -1.42 -48.85 12.47
C GLY A 27 -2.07 -49.23 13.82
N PRO A 28 -2.83 -50.37 13.85
CA PRO A 28 -3.56 -50.82 15.04
C PRO A 28 -2.59 -51.22 16.15
N GLY A 29 -2.42 -50.36 17.16
CA GLY A 29 -1.53 -50.58 18.31
C GLY A 29 -0.73 -49.35 18.74
N ALA A 30 -0.87 -48.19 18.04
CA ALA A 30 -0.16 -46.97 18.41
C ALA A 30 -0.74 -46.42 19.75
N PRO A 31 0.11 -46.06 20.73
CA PRO A 31 -0.34 -45.51 22.00
C PRO A 31 -1.04 -44.15 21.78
N PHE A 32 -2.06 -43.86 22.57
CA PHE A 32 -2.86 -42.63 22.60
C PHE A 32 -2.05 -41.31 22.75
N LEU A 33 -0.78 -41.42 23.15
CA LEU A 33 0.14 -40.32 23.38
C LEU A 33 0.38 -39.43 22.15
N PRO A 34 0.66 -39.95 20.93
CA PRO A 34 0.86 -39.12 19.78
C PRO A 34 -0.40 -38.35 19.35
N MET A 35 -1.59 -38.92 19.53
CA MET A 35 -2.85 -38.25 19.20
C MET A 35 -3.14 -37.05 20.13
N ALA A 36 -2.79 -37.17 21.40
CA ALA A 36 -2.93 -36.09 22.37
C ALA A 36 -1.97 -34.93 22.08
N ILE A 37 -0.75 -35.24 21.62
CA ILE A 37 0.24 -34.21 21.18
C ILE A 37 -0.25 -33.48 19.94
N VAL A 38 -0.74 -34.18 18.93
CA VAL A 38 -1.27 -33.59 17.69
C VAL A 38 -2.47 -32.68 17.97
N LEU A 39 -3.39 -33.13 18.82
CA LEU A 39 -4.54 -32.31 19.29
C LEU A 39 -4.06 -31.07 20.06
N GLY A 40 -3.11 -31.23 20.97
CA GLY A 40 -2.54 -30.11 21.73
C GLY A 40 -1.89 -29.06 20.85
N VAL A 41 -1.08 -29.48 19.88
CA VAL A 41 -0.46 -28.58 18.89
C VAL A 41 -1.52 -27.91 18.02
N GLY A 42 -2.54 -28.64 17.57
CA GLY A 42 -3.65 -28.08 16.79
C GLY A 42 -4.41 -26.99 17.54
N VAL A 43 -4.69 -27.20 18.83
CA VAL A 43 -5.34 -26.18 19.70
C VAL A 43 -4.44 -24.95 19.88
N VAL A 44 -3.15 -25.13 20.12
CA VAL A 44 -2.20 -24.00 20.26
C VAL A 44 -2.13 -23.19 18.97
N VAL A 45 -2.02 -23.84 17.82
CA VAL A 45 -2.00 -23.15 16.51
C VAL A 45 -3.31 -22.39 16.27
N LEU A 46 -4.46 -23.01 16.59
CA LEU A 46 -5.76 -22.35 16.47
C LEU A 46 -5.85 -21.11 17.36
N VAL A 47 -5.41 -21.21 18.63
CA VAL A 47 -5.40 -20.09 19.57
C VAL A 47 -4.51 -18.97 19.07
N VAL A 48 -3.33 -19.27 18.52
CA VAL A 48 -2.41 -18.27 17.94
C VAL A 48 -3.05 -17.57 16.74
N ILE A 49 -3.70 -18.31 15.84
CA ILE A 49 -4.40 -17.75 14.68
C ILE A 49 -5.54 -16.82 15.11
N VAL A 50 -6.36 -17.26 16.07
CA VAL A 50 -7.47 -16.46 16.59
C VAL A 50 -6.96 -15.21 17.30
N ALA A 51 -5.91 -15.33 18.11
CA ALA A 51 -5.30 -14.19 18.79
C ALA A 51 -4.68 -13.18 17.83
N ALA A 52 -4.00 -13.66 16.79
CA ALA A 52 -3.44 -12.79 15.75
C ALA A 52 -4.54 -12.05 14.98
N GLY A 53 -5.63 -12.74 14.60
CA GLY A 53 -6.78 -12.12 13.94
C GLY A 53 -7.49 -11.08 14.80
N ALA A 54 -7.64 -11.36 16.10
CA ALA A 54 -8.21 -10.42 17.06
C ALA A 54 -7.31 -9.18 17.26
N GLY A 55 -5.99 -9.37 17.28
CA GLY A 55 -5.02 -8.28 17.38
C GLY A 55 -5.09 -7.33 16.18
N ASP A 56 -5.17 -7.88 14.98
CA ASP A 56 -5.27 -7.09 13.75
C ASP A 56 -6.61 -6.32 13.66
N LYS A 57 -7.71 -6.94 14.06
CA LYS A 57 -9.01 -6.26 14.16
C LYS A 57 -8.96 -5.09 15.14
N ARG A 58 -8.42 -5.30 16.35
CA ARG A 58 -8.28 -4.24 17.38
C ARG A 58 -7.40 -3.09 16.88
N ARG A 59 -6.31 -3.41 16.18
CA ARG A 59 -5.45 -2.41 15.55
C ARG A 59 -6.24 -1.53 14.59
N ARG A 60 -7.01 -2.12 13.66
CA ARG A 60 -7.81 -1.37 12.69
C ARG A 60 -8.88 -0.51 13.36
N GLU A 61 -9.55 -1.03 14.39
CA GLU A 61 -10.52 -0.26 15.18
C GLU A 61 -9.85 0.94 15.86
N SER A 62 -8.63 0.76 16.38
CA SER A 62 -7.86 1.86 16.97
C SER A 62 -7.42 2.89 15.95
N ILE A 63 -7.05 2.48 14.73
CA ILE A 63 -6.72 3.41 13.64
C ILE A 63 -7.96 4.21 13.22
N VAL A 64 -9.10 3.56 13.01
CA VAL A 64 -10.35 4.22 12.67
C VAL A 64 -10.74 5.24 13.74
N ARG A 65 -10.57 4.91 15.01
CA ARG A 65 -10.80 5.84 16.13
C ARG A 65 -9.84 7.03 16.08
N ALA A 66 -8.53 6.79 15.92
CA ALA A 66 -7.53 7.86 15.81
C ALA A 66 -7.81 8.78 14.61
N CYS A 67 -8.24 8.24 13.48
CA CYS A 67 -8.68 9.04 12.32
C CYS A 67 -9.90 9.90 12.66
N ALA A 68 -10.89 9.35 13.36
CA ALA A 68 -12.08 10.10 13.77
C ALA A 68 -11.74 11.21 14.76
N GLU A 69 -10.84 10.97 15.72
CA GLU A 69 -10.32 11.96 16.66
C GLU A 69 -9.57 13.11 15.94
N SER A 70 -8.94 12.81 14.80
CA SER A 70 -8.29 13.79 13.92
C SER A 70 -9.26 14.47 12.93
N GLY A 71 -10.57 14.30 13.08
CA GLY A 71 -11.59 14.94 12.23
C GLY A 71 -11.82 14.29 10.88
N LEU A 72 -11.36 13.04 10.68
CA LEU A 72 -11.62 12.28 9.45
C LEU A 72 -12.87 11.42 9.61
N ALA A 73 -13.75 11.40 8.61
CA ALA A 73 -14.82 10.40 8.52
C ALA A 73 -14.17 9.04 8.20
N SER A 74 -14.31 8.06 9.09
CA SER A 74 -13.59 6.80 8.98
C SER A 74 -14.49 5.60 9.25
N ALA A 75 -14.22 4.47 8.59
CA ALA A 75 -14.97 3.23 8.73
C ALA A 75 -14.07 2.00 8.52
N LEU A 76 -14.51 0.87 9.08
CA LEU A 76 -13.97 -0.44 8.79
C LEU A 76 -14.62 -1.02 7.53
N GLY A 77 -13.86 -1.82 6.80
CA GLY A 77 -14.36 -2.59 5.66
C GLY A 77 -14.06 -1.96 4.31
N ASP A 78 -14.66 -2.55 3.28
CA ASP A 78 -14.43 -2.20 1.88
C ASP A 78 -15.32 -1.01 1.46
N ASP A 79 -14.74 -0.11 0.66
CA ASP A 79 -15.45 0.97 -0.03
C ASP A 79 -15.23 0.81 -1.54
N PRO A 80 -16.23 0.27 -2.27
CA PRO A 80 -16.12 0.09 -3.71
C PRO A 80 -15.93 1.40 -4.49
N GLY A 81 -16.48 2.51 -4.00
CA GLY A 81 -16.33 3.84 -4.62
C GLY A 81 -14.89 4.34 -4.52
N LEU A 82 -14.31 4.31 -3.32
CA LEU A 82 -12.90 4.66 -3.11
C LEU A 82 -11.98 3.72 -3.89
N ARG A 83 -12.27 2.43 -3.92
CA ARG A 83 -11.48 1.46 -4.67
C ARG A 83 -11.53 1.73 -6.18
N ALA A 84 -12.68 2.07 -6.73
CA ALA A 84 -12.83 2.46 -8.13
C ALA A 84 -12.05 3.75 -8.44
N MET A 85 -12.12 4.75 -7.56
CA MET A 85 -11.38 6.01 -7.65
C MET A 85 -9.86 5.78 -7.70
N MET A 86 -9.35 4.84 -6.90
CA MET A 86 -7.92 4.50 -6.81
C MET A 86 -7.48 3.41 -7.79
N ALA A 87 -8.35 2.96 -8.70
CA ALA A 87 -8.05 1.86 -9.64
C ALA A 87 -6.90 2.17 -10.63
N HIS A 88 -6.48 3.43 -10.75
CA HIS A 88 -5.31 3.83 -11.53
C HIS A 88 -3.98 3.35 -10.90
N LEU A 89 -3.95 3.11 -9.57
CA LEU A 89 -2.77 2.64 -8.88
C LEU A 89 -2.43 1.20 -9.28
N PRO A 90 -1.16 0.88 -9.59
CA PRO A 90 -0.74 -0.47 -9.98
C PRO A 90 -1.07 -1.53 -8.93
N GLU A 91 -1.04 -1.16 -7.65
CA GLU A 91 -1.39 -2.02 -6.51
C GLU A 91 -2.83 -2.47 -6.56
N MET A 92 -3.72 -1.59 -7.05
CA MET A 92 -5.15 -1.84 -7.14
C MET A 92 -5.55 -2.67 -8.36
N LYS A 93 -4.58 -3.11 -9.19
CA LYS A 93 -4.84 -3.86 -10.43
C LYS A 93 -4.55 -5.36 -10.32
N ARG A 94 -3.91 -5.83 -9.23
CA ARG A 94 -3.42 -7.20 -9.13
C ARG A 94 -4.18 -8.02 -8.09
N GLY A 95 -4.64 -9.21 -8.47
CA GLY A 95 -5.24 -10.18 -7.56
C GLY A 95 -6.63 -9.78 -7.04
N ARG A 96 -7.07 -10.49 -5.99
CA ARG A 96 -8.31 -10.18 -5.26
C ARG A 96 -8.03 -9.06 -4.26
N GLN A 97 -8.77 -7.99 -4.34
CA GLN A 97 -8.53 -6.76 -3.61
C GLN A 97 -9.65 -6.46 -2.61
N ALA A 98 -9.30 -5.82 -1.51
CA ALA A 98 -10.23 -5.29 -0.54
C ALA A 98 -9.61 -4.11 0.22
N LEU A 99 -10.40 -3.13 0.62
CA LEU A 99 -10.03 -2.19 1.66
C LEU A 99 -10.35 -2.80 3.02
N LEU A 100 -9.46 -2.62 3.98
CA LEU A 100 -9.62 -3.16 5.32
C LEU A 100 -10.21 -2.12 6.28
N TRP A 101 -9.88 -0.86 6.04
CA TRP A 101 -10.47 0.33 6.64
C TRP A 101 -10.15 1.52 5.73
N HIS A 102 -10.91 2.60 5.87
CA HIS A 102 -10.71 3.85 5.14
C HIS A 102 -11.10 5.05 5.99
N ALA A 103 -10.53 6.20 5.64
CA ALA A 103 -10.86 7.49 6.21
C ALA A 103 -10.81 8.57 5.13
N SER A 104 -11.61 9.60 5.27
CA SER A 104 -11.68 10.73 4.35
C SER A 104 -11.87 12.03 5.10
N ALA A 105 -11.24 13.11 4.60
CA ALA A 105 -11.45 14.43 5.15
C ALA A 105 -12.89 14.89 4.93
N VAL A 106 -13.42 15.60 5.91
CA VAL A 106 -14.76 16.21 5.88
C VAL A 106 -14.74 17.69 5.51
N ASP A 107 -13.53 18.28 5.47
CA ASP A 107 -13.28 19.71 5.21
C ASP A 107 -13.28 20.08 3.71
N GLY A 108 -13.56 19.15 2.84
CA GLY A 108 -13.55 19.35 1.39
C GLY A 108 -12.15 19.24 0.75
N SER A 109 -11.08 19.02 1.49
CA SER A 109 -9.71 18.84 0.97
C SER A 109 -9.57 17.62 0.05
N GLY A 110 -10.52 16.69 0.11
CA GLY A 110 -10.50 15.47 -0.70
C GLY A 110 -9.52 14.41 -0.24
N LEU A 111 -8.79 14.63 0.87
CA LEU A 111 -7.86 13.65 1.44
C LEU A 111 -8.53 12.30 1.66
N ARG A 112 -7.80 11.23 1.32
CA ARG A 112 -8.15 9.83 1.56
C ARG A 112 -6.99 9.12 2.26
N LEU A 113 -7.31 8.29 3.26
CA LEU A 113 -6.38 7.41 3.94
C LEU A 113 -7.01 6.03 4.04
N PHE A 114 -6.32 4.97 3.62
CA PHE A 114 -6.89 3.63 3.62
C PHE A 114 -5.83 2.53 3.66
N GLU A 115 -6.21 1.37 4.16
CA GLU A 115 -5.40 0.16 4.12
C GLU A 115 -5.97 -0.79 3.06
N HIS A 116 -5.16 -1.06 2.05
CA HIS A 116 -5.48 -1.92 0.92
C HIS A 116 -4.80 -3.27 1.08
N ARG A 117 -5.54 -4.35 0.83
CA ARG A 117 -5.04 -5.73 0.79
C ARG A 117 -5.26 -6.31 -0.60
N ALA A 118 -4.19 -6.85 -1.19
CA ALA A 118 -4.25 -7.66 -2.41
C ALA A 118 -3.84 -9.10 -2.11
N VAL A 119 -4.60 -10.05 -2.62
CA VAL A 119 -4.27 -11.48 -2.55
C VAL A 119 -3.93 -11.96 -3.96
N ILE A 120 -2.69 -12.36 -4.19
CA ILE A 120 -2.14 -12.75 -5.48
C ILE A 120 -1.80 -14.24 -5.44
N GLY A 121 -2.04 -14.95 -6.57
CA GLY A 121 -1.79 -16.37 -6.67
C GLY A 121 -2.88 -17.24 -6.03
N ALA A 122 -2.66 -18.56 -6.03
CA ALA A 122 -3.59 -19.54 -5.50
C ALA A 122 -2.84 -20.68 -4.80
N GLY A 123 -3.51 -21.41 -3.92
CA GLY A 123 -2.96 -22.53 -3.16
C GLY A 123 -1.68 -22.12 -2.40
N LYS A 124 -0.64 -22.97 -2.50
CA LYS A 124 0.66 -22.75 -1.83
C LYS A 124 1.47 -21.54 -2.33
N HIS A 125 1.08 -20.96 -3.45
CA HIS A 125 1.69 -19.73 -4.01
C HIS A 125 0.88 -18.48 -3.71
N ARG A 126 -0.12 -18.56 -2.82
CA ARG A 126 -0.92 -17.43 -2.39
C ARG A 126 -0.05 -16.47 -1.58
N GLN A 127 0.00 -15.21 -2.01
CA GLN A 127 0.69 -14.13 -1.33
C GLN A 127 -0.31 -13.02 -0.98
N THR A 128 -0.27 -12.55 0.27
CA THR A 128 -1.03 -11.39 0.71
C THR A 128 -0.11 -10.19 0.79
N ILE A 129 -0.47 -9.12 0.12
CA ILE A 129 0.25 -7.84 0.11
C ILE A 129 -0.68 -6.81 0.73
N VAL A 130 -0.15 -6.04 1.67
CA VAL A 130 -0.86 -4.95 2.34
C VAL A 130 -0.12 -3.65 2.09
N HIS A 131 -0.84 -2.58 1.78
CA HIS A 131 -0.34 -1.22 1.70
C HIS A 131 -1.26 -0.29 2.47
N THR A 132 -0.67 0.68 3.16
CA THR A 132 -1.41 1.83 3.67
C THR A 132 -1.12 3.03 2.77
N ILE A 133 -2.16 3.69 2.29
CA ILE A 133 -2.10 4.72 1.26
C ILE A 133 -2.80 5.97 1.76
N ALA A 134 -2.08 7.10 1.73
CA ALA A 134 -2.67 8.43 1.85
C ALA A 134 -2.68 9.08 0.47
N ALA A 135 -3.78 9.73 0.12
CA ALA A 135 -3.96 10.36 -1.18
C ALA A 135 -4.65 11.71 -1.05
N SER A 136 -4.16 12.71 -1.77
CA SER A 136 -4.82 14.02 -1.92
C SER A 136 -5.04 14.33 -3.40
N PRO A 137 -6.16 14.99 -3.76
CA PRO A 137 -6.40 15.39 -5.14
C PRO A 137 -5.38 16.41 -5.60
N CYS A 138 -5.02 16.35 -6.87
CA CYS A 138 -4.20 17.33 -7.58
C CYS A 138 -4.78 17.60 -8.97
N ALA A 139 -4.10 18.42 -9.78
CA ALA A 139 -4.52 18.67 -11.15
C ALA A 139 -4.53 17.35 -11.97
N ALA A 140 -5.61 17.10 -12.68
CA ALA A 140 -5.83 15.84 -13.41
C ALA A 140 -4.88 15.70 -14.61
N GLU A 141 -4.45 16.82 -15.18
CA GLU A 141 -3.55 16.94 -16.32
C GLU A 141 -2.07 16.71 -15.98
N TRP A 142 -1.72 16.64 -14.70
CA TRP A 142 -0.34 16.41 -14.30
C TRP A 142 0.18 15.05 -14.81
N PRO A 143 1.39 15.07 -15.42
CA PRO A 143 2.03 13.86 -15.87
C PRO A 143 2.25 12.85 -14.74
N GLY A 144 2.31 11.58 -15.11
CA GLY A 144 2.61 10.52 -14.15
C GLY A 144 4.04 10.59 -13.65
N LEU A 145 4.22 10.50 -12.32
CA LEU A 145 5.51 10.44 -11.64
C LEU A 145 5.46 9.38 -10.54
N VAL A 146 6.46 8.52 -10.49
CA VAL A 146 6.64 7.52 -9.42
C VAL A 146 8.01 7.70 -8.79
N LEU A 147 8.02 7.74 -7.45
CA LEU A 147 9.23 7.74 -6.64
C LEU A 147 9.18 6.51 -5.74
N ALA A 148 10.16 5.64 -5.84
CA ALA A 148 10.24 4.48 -4.97
C ALA A 148 11.69 4.23 -4.53
N PRO A 149 11.94 3.72 -3.31
CA PRO A 149 13.24 3.20 -2.94
C PRO A 149 13.68 2.10 -3.90
N GLU A 150 14.96 2.08 -4.27
CA GLU A 150 15.49 1.20 -5.29
C GLU A 150 15.16 -0.29 -5.04
N ASN A 151 15.22 -0.74 -3.80
CA ASN A 151 14.90 -2.12 -3.39
C ASN A 151 13.41 -2.50 -3.52
N LEU A 152 12.51 -1.53 -3.63
CA LEU A 152 11.07 -1.76 -3.83
C LEU A 152 10.68 -1.70 -5.31
N PHE A 153 11.52 -1.09 -6.14
CA PHE A 153 11.21 -0.80 -7.54
C PHE A 153 11.12 -2.06 -8.41
N THR A 154 11.96 -3.05 -8.17
CA THR A 154 11.99 -4.33 -8.91
C THR A 154 10.68 -5.12 -8.83
N ARG A 155 9.85 -4.87 -7.80
CA ARG A 155 8.56 -5.53 -7.61
C ARG A 155 7.40 -4.87 -8.35
N LEU A 156 7.59 -3.66 -8.87
CA LEU A 156 6.50 -2.88 -9.48
C LEU A 156 6.32 -3.20 -10.97
N GLY A 157 7.32 -3.78 -11.63
CA GLY A 157 7.37 -3.89 -13.09
C GLY A 157 7.31 -2.46 -13.68
N GLY A 158 8.35 -2.04 -14.41
CA GLY A 158 8.39 -0.71 -14.99
C GLY A 158 7.08 -0.34 -15.69
N MET A 159 6.61 0.87 -15.51
CA MET A 159 5.46 1.36 -16.27
C MET A 159 5.88 1.47 -17.73
N LEU A 160 5.19 0.75 -18.60
CA LEU A 160 5.53 0.67 -20.00
C LEU A 160 5.50 2.09 -20.62
N GLY A 161 6.63 2.52 -21.17
CA GLY A 161 6.78 3.84 -21.79
C GLY A 161 7.19 4.97 -20.85
N TRP A 162 7.39 4.72 -19.55
CA TRP A 162 7.92 5.74 -18.65
C TRP A 162 9.44 5.71 -18.63
N LYS A 163 10.06 6.90 -18.54
CA LYS A 163 11.51 7.05 -18.49
C LYS A 163 12.02 6.98 -17.06
N ASP A 164 13.15 6.32 -16.86
CA ASP A 164 13.93 6.44 -15.63
C ASP A 164 14.68 7.78 -15.68
N LEU A 165 14.47 8.63 -14.68
CA LEU A 165 15.12 9.93 -14.55
C LEU A 165 16.21 9.87 -13.48
N GLN A 166 17.39 10.38 -13.83
CA GLN A 166 18.48 10.66 -12.90
C GLN A 166 18.60 12.18 -12.76
N LEU A 167 18.53 12.67 -11.52
CA LEU A 167 18.72 14.09 -11.21
C LEU A 167 20.20 14.38 -10.92
N ASP A 168 20.58 15.66 -10.93
CA ASP A 168 21.95 16.12 -10.63
C ASP A 168 22.31 16.01 -9.13
N ASN A 169 21.62 15.14 -8.39
CA ASN A 169 21.82 14.89 -6.98
C ASN A 169 22.11 13.40 -6.73
N PRO A 170 23.38 12.99 -6.65
CA PRO A 170 23.73 11.59 -6.45
C PRO A 170 23.19 10.98 -5.15
N ALA A 171 23.07 11.77 -4.06
CA ALA A 171 22.53 11.31 -2.78
C ALA A 171 21.03 11.02 -2.90
N PHE A 172 20.30 11.82 -3.65
CA PHE A 172 18.89 11.58 -3.95
C PHE A 172 18.72 10.33 -4.83
N ASN A 173 19.49 10.21 -5.91
CA ASN A 173 19.44 9.07 -6.84
C ASN A 173 19.82 7.75 -6.15
N ALA A 174 20.73 7.77 -5.18
CA ALA A 174 21.09 6.59 -4.39
C ALA A 174 19.94 6.10 -3.48
N ARG A 175 18.97 6.96 -3.19
CA ARG A 175 17.84 6.66 -2.32
C ARG A 175 16.55 6.42 -3.09
N TRP A 176 16.32 7.21 -4.12
CA TRP A 176 15.07 7.26 -4.88
C TRP A 176 15.30 6.92 -6.34
N ARG A 177 14.56 5.98 -6.83
CA ARG A 177 14.38 5.78 -8.26
C ARG A 177 13.16 6.55 -8.72
N VAL A 178 13.33 7.32 -9.79
CA VAL A 178 12.31 8.19 -10.38
C VAL A 178 11.89 7.62 -11.71
N GLN A 179 10.58 7.41 -11.92
CA GLN A 179 10.01 7.15 -13.24
C GLN A 179 8.95 8.20 -13.56
N CYS A 180 8.94 8.71 -14.77
CA CYS A 180 8.02 9.75 -15.18
C CYS A 180 7.56 9.59 -16.64
N SER A 181 6.38 10.11 -16.93
CA SER A 181 5.86 10.24 -18.29
C SER A 181 6.28 11.55 -18.95
N SER A 182 6.74 12.54 -18.16
CA SER A 182 7.31 13.81 -18.63
C SER A 182 8.51 14.16 -17.76
N GLU A 183 9.68 14.29 -18.39
CA GLU A 183 10.93 14.63 -17.74
C GLU A 183 10.91 16.08 -17.22
N ASP A 184 10.43 17.03 -18.04
CA ASP A 184 10.32 18.44 -17.68
C ASP A 184 9.44 18.63 -16.42
N PHE A 185 8.30 17.92 -16.35
CA PHE A 185 7.45 17.94 -15.17
C PHE A 185 8.18 17.39 -13.94
N ALA A 186 8.86 16.26 -14.09
CA ALA A 186 9.56 15.62 -12.99
C ALA A 186 10.71 16.49 -12.45
N ILE A 187 11.47 17.16 -13.32
CA ILE A 187 12.56 18.07 -12.92
C ILE A 187 12.01 19.25 -12.13
N VAL A 188 10.89 19.85 -12.57
CA VAL A 188 10.27 20.97 -11.84
C VAL A 188 9.65 20.49 -10.51
N ALA A 189 8.94 19.36 -10.51
CA ALA A 189 8.30 18.82 -9.32
C ALA A 189 9.32 18.37 -8.25
N LEU A 190 10.50 17.89 -8.67
CA LEU A 190 11.56 17.44 -7.79
C LEU A 190 12.63 18.54 -7.61
N SER A 191 12.20 19.75 -7.26
CA SER A 191 13.07 20.86 -6.89
C SER A 191 14.06 20.46 -5.78
N PRO A 192 15.17 21.18 -5.60
CA PRO A 192 16.13 20.91 -4.51
C PRO A 192 15.46 20.82 -3.13
N GLU A 193 14.49 21.68 -2.83
CA GLU A 193 13.71 21.68 -1.59
C GLU A 193 12.89 20.38 -1.43
N MET A 194 12.20 19.95 -2.50
CA MET A 194 11.46 18.68 -2.53
C MET A 194 12.40 17.49 -2.33
N GLN A 195 13.60 17.51 -2.95
CA GLN A 195 14.58 16.45 -2.78
C GLN A 195 15.10 16.36 -1.34
N GLU A 196 15.33 17.49 -0.68
CA GLU A 196 15.74 17.55 0.72
C GLU A 196 14.66 16.97 1.64
N TRP A 197 13.41 17.40 1.45
CA TRP A 197 12.27 16.90 2.22
C TRP A 197 12.06 15.39 2.01
N LEU A 198 12.12 14.89 0.78
CA LEU A 198 12.09 13.46 0.47
C LEU A 198 13.30 12.72 1.05
N GLY A 199 14.43 13.39 1.17
CA GLY A 199 15.64 12.90 1.83
C GLY A 199 15.41 12.52 3.30
N GLN A 200 14.48 13.18 3.99
CA GLN A 200 14.10 12.91 5.38
C GLN A 200 12.93 11.93 5.52
N ALA A 201 12.29 11.53 4.40
CA ALA A 201 11.13 10.66 4.43
C ALA A 201 11.46 9.25 4.99
N PRO A 202 10.51 8.53 5.60
CA PRO A 202 10.69 7.14 6.00
C PRO A 202 11.12 6.24 4.83
N LYS A 203 12.07 5.31 5.07
CA LYS A 203 12.65 4.43 4.03
C LYS A 203 11.64 3.53 3.28
N LYS A 204 10.42 3.36 3.81
CA LYS A 204 9.38 2.51 3.22
C LYS A 204 8.32 3.31 2.45
N GLU A 205 8.47 4.61 2.37
CA GLU A 205 7.56 5.44 1.60
C GLU A 205 7.82 5.31 0.11
N ARG A 206 6.74 5.35 -0.64
CA ARG A 206 6.70 5.43 -2.09
C ARG A 206 5.68 6.48 -2.49
N TRP A 207 5.95 7.18 -3.57
CA TRP A 207 5.09 8.24 -4.07
C TRP A 207 4.64 7.97 -5.48
N GLN A 208 3.42 8.38 -5.78
CA GLN A 208 2.88 8.36 -7.13
C GLN A 208 2.03 9.60 -7.35
N ILE A 209 2.30 10.29 -8.47
CA ILE A 209 1.45 11.37 -8.99
C ILE A 209 0.83 10.86 -10.28
N GLY A 210 -0.42 11.21 -10.52
CA GLY A 210 -1.12 10.92 -11.76
C GLY A 210 -2.61 10.70 -11.56
N SER A 211 -3.36 10.82 -12.64
CA SER A 211 -4.82 10.66 -12.66
C SER A 211 -5.55 11.53 -11.63
N GLY A 212 -5.04 12.74 -11.37
CA GLY A 212 -5.62 13.69 -10.44
C GLY A 212 -5.32 13.43 -8.96
N TRP A 213 -4.30 12.63 -8.64
CA TRP A 213 -3.95 12.27 -7.26
C TRP A 213 -2.46 12.31 -7.00
N VAL A 214 -2.10 12.78 -5.80
CA VAL A 214 -0.78 12.56 -5.18
C VAL A 214 -0.98 11.53 -4.08
N CYS A 215 -0.28 10.41 -4.20
CA CYS A 215 -0.38 9.28 -3.28
C CYS A 215 0.95 9.02 -2.58
N CYS A 216 0.92 8.97 -1.23
CA CYS A 216 2.00 8.44 -0.40
C CYS A 216 1.62 7.03 0.05
N MET A 217 2.46 6.05 -0.22
CA MET A 217 2.20 4.65 0.07
C MET A 217 3.27 4.07 0.97
N ARG A 218 2.86 3.29 1.97
CA ARG A 218 3.74 2.47 2.81
C ARG A 218 3.39 0.99 2.66
N ALA A 219 4.40 0.15 2.45
CA ALA A 219 4.21 -1.28 2.46
C ALA A 219 3.92 -1.78 3.89
N GLY A 220 2.90 -2.63 4.02
CA GLY A 220 2.44 -3.16 5.29
C GLY A 220 1.37 -2.30 5.95
N THR A 221 1.16 -2.58 7.22
CA THR A 221 0.23 -1.89 8.10
C THR A 221 0.94 -0.77 8.86
N ILE A 222 0.19 0.20 9.36
CA ILE A 222 0.69 1.28 10.23
C ILE A 222 0.18 1.11 11.67
N ALA A 223 0.85 1.76 12.62
CA ALA A 223 0.32 1.93 13.97
C ALA A 223 -0.74 3.06 14.00
N PRO A 224 -1.69 3.04 14.96
CA PRO A 224 -2.68 4.12 15.11
C PRO A 224 -2.04 5.52 15.26
N SER A 225 -0.91 5.61 15.97
CA SER A 225 -0.15 6.86 16.16
C SER A 225 0.48 7.41 14.87
N GLU A 226 0.58 6.61 13.81
CA GLU A 226 1.16 7.02 12.53
C GLU A 226 0.10 7.53 11.53
N ALA A 227 -1.20 7.31 11.84
CA ALA A 227 -2.28 7.58 10.89
C ALA A 227 -2.35 9.06 10.50
N GLU A 228 -2.30 9.97 11.48
CA GLU A 228 -2.33 11.41 11.25
C GLU A 228 -1.11 11.90 10.47
N ALA A 229 0.08 11.46 10.87
CA ALA A 229 1.31 11.82 10.19
C ALA A 229 1.31 11.37 8.72
N LEU A 230 0.84 10.14 8.44
CA LEU A 230 0.73 9.65 7.08
C LEU A 230 -0.34 10.40 6.28
N ALA A 231 -1.48 10.72 6.89
CA ALA A 231 -2.55 11.48 6.26
C ALA A 231 -2.11 12.85 5.74
N ARG A 232 -1.22 13.54 6.48
CA ARG A 232 -0.70 14.87 6.10
C ARG A 232 0.31 14.82 4.94
N ARG A 233 0.99 13.71 4.73
CA ARG A 233 2.11 13.61 3.77
C ARG A 233 1.77 14.08 2.35
N PRO A 234 0.62 13.71 1.72
CA PRO A 234 0.29 14.22 0.39
C PRO A 234 0.08 15.73 0.34
N ALA A 235 -0.50 16.32 1.38
CA ALA A 235 -0.69 17.78 1.47
C ALA A 235 0.65 18.51 1.66
N GLU A 236 1.56 17.97 2.48
CA GLU A 236 2.92 18.49 2.64
C GLU A 236 3.69 18.43 1.32
N PHE A 237 3.58 17.34 0.57
CA PHE A 237 4.17 17.21 -0.77
C PHE A 237 3.63 18.29 -1.71
N LEU A 238 2.31 18.47 -1.76
CA LEU A 238 1.66 19.47 -2.61
C LEU A 238 2.08 20.90 -2.25
N ALA A 239 2.28 21.19 -0.97
CA ALA A 239 2.70 22.52 -0.50
C ALA A 239 4.14 22.87 -0.89
N LEU A 240 4.99 21.87 -1.17
CA LEU A 240 6.37 22.06 -1.62
C LEU A 240 6.51 22.16 -3.14
N LEU A 241 5.43 21.87 -3.88
CA LEU A 241 5.49 21.98 -5.34
C LEU A 241 5.59 23.45 -5.77
N PRO A 242 6.47 23.76 -6.73
CA PRO A 242 6.55 25.08 -7.30
C PRO A 242 5.20 25.55 -7.87
N SER A 243 4.90 26.86 -7.69
CA SER A 243 3.64 27.46 -8.15
C SER A 243 3.43 27.36 -9.67
N GLU A 244 4.51 27.24 -10.43
CA GLU A 244 4.52 27.05 -11.89
C GLU A 244 3.79 25.77 -12.30
N LEU A 245 3.77 24.76 -11.44
CA LEU A 245 3.04 23.51 -11.71
C LEU A 245 1.51 23.68 -11.60
N ALA A 246 1.03 24.70 -10.93
CA ALA A 246 -0.41 24.99 -10.86
C ALA A 246 -0.98 25.38 -12.25
N ALA A 247 -0.12 25.93 -13.13
CA ALA A 247 -0.44 26.30 -14.50
C ALA A 247 0.14 25.32 -15.54
N TRP A 248 0.49 24.09 -15.13
CA TRP A 248 1.07 23.09 -16.03
C TRP A 248 0.08 22.71 -17.13
N VAL A 249 0.41 23.05 -18.38
CA VAL A 249 -0.44 22.84 -19.58
C VAL A 249 -0.01 21.59 -20.37
N GLY A 250 0.90 20.77 -19.82
CA GLY A 250 1.49 19.62 -20.52
C GLY A 250 2.67 20.01 -21.46
N PRO A 251 3.38 19.03 -22.00
CA PRO A 251 4.41 19.30 -23.01
C PRO A 251 3.76 19.91 -24.24
N ASP A 252 4.27 21.05 -24.69
CA ASP A 252 3.89 21.67 -25.98
C ASP A 252 4.21 20.66 -27.09
N PRO A 253 3.22 20.09 -27.79
CA PRO A 253 3.49 19.13 -28.86
C PRO A 253 4.29 19.73 -30.03
N GLN A 254 4.54 21.04 -30.05
CA GLN A 254 5.38 21.72 -31.04
C GLN A 254 6.84 21.83 -30.59
N ARG A 255 7.16 21.77 -29.30
CA ARG A 255 8.53 21.81 -28.77
C ARG A 255 9.35 20.55 -29.07
N ASP A 256 8.69 19.41 -29.19
CA ASP A 256 9.33 18.11 -29.47
C ASP A 256 9.66 17.90 -30.95
N ARG A 257 9.30 18.84 -31.83
CA ARG A 257 9.69 18.85 -33.23
C ARG A 257 10.94 19.69 -33.44
N ARG A 258 12.01 19.45 -32.68
CA ARG A 258 13.33 19.95 -33.11
C ARG A 258 13.78 19.10 -34.30
N PRO A 259 14.10 19.70 -35.44
CA PRO A 259 14.67 18.97 -36.58
C PRO A 259 16.00 18.34 -36.14
N ILE A 260 16.17 17.08 -36.49
CA ILE A 260 17.43 16.34 -36.41
C ILE A 260 18.44 16.96 -37.38
#